data_b90686988f3724699820d4d7d854623b
#
_entry.id   b90686988f3724699820d4d7d854623b
#
_cell.length_a   1.000
_cell.length_b   1.000
_cell.length_c   1.000
_cell.angle_alpha   90.00
_cell.angle_beta   90.00
_cell.angle_gamma   90.00
#
_symmetry.space_group_name_H-M   'P 1'
#
loop_
_entity.id
_entity.type
_entity.pdbx_description
1 polymer ?
#
loop_
_entity_poly.entity_id
_entity_poly.type
_entity_poly.pdbx_seq_one_letter_code
_entity_poly.pdbx_strand_id
1 'polypeptide(L)'
;KLEVYNQCPYKYYLQYILKVDSINNSLIQSNEIGTLVHYVLEKNHHYFNNYQAKNFDSLKEDIHLSIQNYLKTHMLKKYALKKNQFFLRLIEDDLYNTIIVLAKQMQHGLFELSACEERVYDKIQDIELKGFIDRIDLYQNYLKVIDYKSSNKELNLELARLGFNMQMLIYLEMLSKNKNYDKGAVLYFNTKKRMLKSEISILEKQDPESFFKLYKMDGYCVDDTYLEIDHEMEQESDIIKIKLKKDGSPYSNAKIISHDELDILLQEITLHIQSLYQQMITGDIRIYPTRSDNPNIDMHINPCRFCHYKAICNYDIFYNEDHQIELGGQNEER
;
A
#
# COMPACT_ATOMS: atom_id res chain seq x y z
N LYS A 1 11.80 5.72 4.30
CA LYS A 1 12.76 6.24 5.29
C LYS A 1 12.21 7.48 5.98
N LEU A 2 11.67 8.46 5.24
CA LEU A 2 11.06 9.69 5.80
C LEU A 2 9.96 9.36 6.82
N GLU A 3 9.04 8.48 6.50
CA GLU A 3 7.98 8.07 7.42
C GLU A 3 8.52 7.43 8.72
N VAL A 4 9.65 6.71 8.66
CA VAL A 4 10.28 6.16 9.87
C VAL A 4 10.91 7.25 10.72
N TYR A 5 11.49 8.28 10.08
CA TYR A 5 12.00 9.45 10.78
C TYR A 5 10.87 10.24 11.44
N ASN A 6 9.77 10.46 10.69
CA ASN A 6 8.55 11.08 11.21
C ASN A 6 7.94 10.31 12.40
N GLN A 7 8.02 8.98 12.37
CA GLN A 7 7.59 8.15 13.51
C GLN A 7 8.46 8.36 14.75
N CYS A 8 9.78 8.39 14.60
CA CYS A 8 10.73 8.63 15.68
C CYS A 8 12.15 8.82 15.10
N PRO A 9 12.79 9.99 15.31
CA PRO A 9 14.16 10.26 14.87
C PRO A 9 15.16 9.22 15.36
N TYR A 10 15.06 8.79 16.63
CA TYR A 10 15.94 7.79 17.21
C TYR A 10 15.78 6.39 16.57
N LYS A 11 14.53 5.99 16.28
CA LYS A 11 14.27 4.74 15.53
C LYS A 11 14.93 4.77 14.16
N TYR A 12 14.82 5.88 13.44
CA TYR A 12 15.48 6.07 12.15
C TYR A 12 17.01 5.97 12.28
N TYR A 13 17.58 6.61 13.28
CA TYR A 13 19.02 6.58 13.57
C TYR A 13 19.52 5.16 13.80
N LEU A 14 18.86 4.39 14.67
CA LEU A 14 19.21 2.99 14.93
C LEU A 14 19.09 2.12 13.69
N GLN A 15 17.99 2.30 12.93
CA GLN A 15 17.67 1.43 11.80
C GLN A 15 18.49 1.72 10.55
N TYR A 16 18.71 2.99 10.21
CA TYR A 16 19.29 3.37 8.92
C TYR A 16 20.71 3.92 8.99
N ILE A 17 21.10 4.52 10.12
CA ILE A 17 22.44 5.05 10.30
C ILE A 17 23.33 4.02 10.97
N LEU A 18 22.95 3.52 12.16
CA LEU A 18 23.72 2.50 12.86
C LEU A 18 23.49 1.09 12.33
N LYS A 19 22.40 0.86 11.57
CA LYS A 19 22.01 -0.44 11.00
C LYS A 19 22.00 -1.55 12.06
N VAL A 20 21.41 -1.23 13.22
CA VAL A 20 21.25 -2.20 14.30
C VAL A 20 20.26 -3.26 13.84
N ASP A 21 20.76 -4.48 13.66
CA ASP A 21 19.94 -5.61 13.21
C ASP A 21 18.99 -6.08 14.32
N SER A 22 17.78 -6.41 13.93
CA SER A 22 16.87 -7.17 14.79
C SER A 22 17.34 -8.64 14.88
N ILE A 23 17.04 -9.28 16.01
CA ILE A 23 17.33 -10.72 16.20
C ILE A 23 16.69 -11.52 15.06
N ASN A 24 17.49 -12.26 14.31
CA ASN A 24 17.01 -13.12 13.22
C ASN A 24 16.09 -14.23 13.75
N ASN A 25 14.81 -14.11 13.45
CA ASN A 25 13.83 -15.15 13.74
C ASN A 25 13.90 -16.27 12.68
N SER A 26 13.75 -17.52 13.12
CA SER A 26 13.65 -18.69 12.22
C SER A 26 12.36 -18.71 11.38
N LEU A 27 11.37 -17.89 11.73
CA LEU A 27 10.11 -17.74 11.01
C LEU A 27 10.22 -16.69 9.91
N ILE A 28 9.45 -16.89 8.85
CA ILE A 28 9.29 -15.90 7.79
C ILE A 28 8.63 -14.66 8.36
N GLN A 29 9.23 -13.50 8.15
CA GLN A 29 8.70 -12.21 8.61
C GLN A 29 7.73 -11.62 7.58
N SER A 30 6.83 -10.75 8.03
CA SER A 30 5.81 -10.13 7.16
C SER A 30 6.43 -9.32 6.00
N ASN A 31 7.56 -8.65 6.23
CA ASN A 31 8.28 -7.92 5.18
C ASN A 31 8.88 -8.86 4.12
N GLU A 32 9.38 -10.03 4.52
CA GLU A 32 9.90 -11.05 3.59
C GLU A 32 8.78 -11.62 2.72
N ILE A 33 7.60 -11.84 3.32
CA ILE A 33 6.39 -12.25 2.57
C ILE A 33 6.00 -11.17 1.57
N GLY A 34 5.97 -9.90 1.99
CA GLY A 34 5.68 -8.78 1.11
C GLY A 34 6.60 -8.77 -0.12
N THR A 35 7.92 -8.84 0.08
CA THR A 35 8.89 -8.85 -1.03
C THR A 35 8.70 -10.06 -1.96
N LEU A 36 8.40 -11.25 -1.42
CA LEU A 36 8.09 -12.43 -2.22
C LEU A 36 6.82 -12.23 -3.07
N VAL A 37 5.75 -11.69 -2.47
CA VAL A 37 4.48 -11.43 -3.15
C VAL A 37 4.69 -10.45 -4.31
N HIS A 38 5.37 -9.31 -4.08
CA HIS A 38 5.67 -8.33 -5.12
C HIS A 38 6.47 -8.98 -6.27
N TYR A 39 7.52 -9.73 -5.96
CA TYR A 39 8.31 -10.43 -6.96
C TYR A 39 7.46 -11.39 -7.82
N VAL A 40 6.60 -12.19 -7.20
CA VAL A 40 5.75 -13.14 -7.94
C VAL A 40 4.72 -12.41 -8.80
N LEU A 41 4.11 -11.32 -8.31
CA LEU A 41 3.17 -10.51 -9.07
C LEU A 41 3.86 -9.83 -10.26
N GLU A 42 5.08 -9.29 -10.06
CA GLU A 42 5.91 -8.75 -11.14
C GLU A 42 6.19 -9.80 -12.23
N LYS A 43 6.60 -11.03 -11.86
CA LYS A 43 6.93 -12.07 -12.85
C LYS A 43 5.71 -12.61 -13.60
N ASN A 44 4.53 -12.51 -13.01
CA ASN A 44 3.29 -13.06 -13.56
C ASN A 44 2.30 -11.96 -14.03
N HIS A 45 2.75 -10.71 -14.19
CA HIS A 45 1.88 -9.60 -14.60
C HIS A 45 1.24 -9.78 -15.99
N HIS A 46 1.83 -10.58 -16.87
CA HIS A 46 1.28 -10.88 -18.19
C HIS A 46 -0.09 -11.56 -18.15
N TYR A 47 -0.48 -12.18 -17.01
CA TYR A 47 -1.83 -12.70 -16.80
C TYR A 47 -2.88 -11.61 -16.59
N PHE A 48 -2.50 -10.38 -16.21
CA PHE A 48 -3.47 -9.33 -15.91
C PHE A 48 -4.23 -8.85 -17.16
N ASN A 49 -3.60 -8.83 -18.34
CA ASN A 49 -4.20 -8.30 -19.56
C ASN A 49 -5.05 -9.34 -20.32
N ASN A 50 -5.10 -10.60 -19.90
CA ASN A 50 -5.72 -11.68 -20.67
C ASN A 50 -6.61 -12.56 -19.80
N TYR A 51 -7.77 -12.06 -19.39
CA TYR A 51 -8.77 -12.86 -18.67
C TYR A 51 -9.56 -13.75 -19.64
N GLN A 52 -8.94 -14.78 -20.20
CA GLN A 52 -9.64 -15.89 -20.82
C GLN A 52 -9.37 -17.14 -19.99
N ALA A 53 -10.42 -17.91 -19.66
CA ALA A 53 -10.31 -19.07 -18.76
C ALA A 53 -9.21 -20.08 -19.18
N LYS A 54 -8.89 -20.15 -20.45
CA LYS A 54 -7.84 -21.02 -20.99
C LYS A 54 -6.40 -20.53 -20.68
N ASN A 55 -6.21 -19.26 -20.28
CA ASN A 55 -4.89 -18.70 -20.06
C ASN A 55 -4.36 -18.94 -18.63
N PHE A 56 -5.16 -19.53 -17.74
CA PHE A 56 -4.78 -19.79 -16.35
C PHE A 56 -4.35 -21.25 -16.08
N ASP A 57 -4.32 -22.11 -17.11
CA ASP A 57 -3.95 -23.51 -16.92
C ASP A 57 -2.53 -23.70 -16.39
N SER A 58 -1.59 -22.85 -16.83
CA SER A 58 -0.18 -22.86 -16.35
C SER A 58 0.07 -21.95 -15.15
N LEU A 59 -0.89 -21.13 -14.72
CA LEU A 59 -0.66 -20.10 -13.70
C LEU A 59 -0.10 -20.66 -12.38
N LYS A 60 -0.62 -21.82 -11.92
CA LYS A 60 -0.11 -22.43 -10.67
C LYS A 60 1.34 -22.85 -10.81
N GLU A 61 1.73 -23.40 -11.96
CA GLU A 61 3.11 -23.80 -12.24
C GLU A 61 4.03 -22.59 -12.34
N ASP A 62 3.60 -21.52 -13.00
CA ASP A 62 4.37 -20.28 -13.14
C ASP A 62 4.57 -19.56 -11.80
N ILE A 63 3.55 -19.54 -10.94
CA ILE A 63 3.67 -19.05 -9.57
C ILE A 63 4.68 -19.90 -8.79
N HIS A 64 4.55 -21.23 -8.86
CA HIS A 64 5.47 -22.13 -8.20
C HIS A 64 6.91 -21.90 -8.64
N LEU A 65 7.17 -21.83 -9.94
CA LEU A 65 8.50 -21.54 -10.49
C LEU A 65 9.04 -20.18 -10.04
N SER A 66 8.19 -19.14 -10.02
CA SER A 66 8.56 -17.82 -9.55
C SER A 66 8.98 -17.84 -8.07
N ILE A 67 8.22 -18.53 -7.21
CA ILE A 67 8.56 -18.72 -5.80
C ILE A 67 9.89 -19.46 -5.68
N GLN A 68 10.09 -20.58 -6.39
CA GLN A 68 11.33 -21.34 -6.35
C GLN A 68 12.54 -20.51 -6.80
N ASN A 69 12.39 -19.70 -7.84
CA ASN A 69 13.46 -18.83 -8.33
C ASN A 69 13.81 -17.74 -7.30
N TYR A 70 12.79 -17.12 -6.67
CA TYR A 70 13.02 -16.18 -5.57
C TYR A 70 13.78 -16.82 -4.42
N LEU A 71 13.36 -18.01 -4.01
CA LEU A 71 14.00 -18.74 -2.90
C LEU A 71 15.44 -19.13 -3.20
N LYS A 72 15.79 -19.47 -4.42
CA LYS A 72 17.18 -19.76 -4.83
C LYS A 72 18.10 -18.55 -4.71
N THR A 73 17.60 -17.35 -4.95
CA THR A 73 18.41 -16.12 -4.96
C THR A 73 18.47 -15.43 -3.59
N HIS A 74 17.44 -15.56 -2.75
CA HIS A 74 17.29 -14.78 -1.52
C HIS A 74 17.43 -15.58 -0.23
N MET A 75 17.86 -16.87 -0.26
CA MET A 75 18.23 -17.65 0.83
C MET A 75 17.39 -18.39 1.79
N LEU A 76 17.34 -19.34 1.83
CA LEU A 76 16.92 -20.51 1.74
C LEU A 76 17.07 -21.64 2.74
N LYS A 77 17.97 -21.61 3.70
CA LYS A 77 17.94 -22.55 4.83
C LYS A 77 16.69 -22.40 5.70
N LYS A 78 16.26 -21.17 5.91
CA LYS A 78 15.03 -20.81 6.65
C LYS A 78 13.79 -21.41 6.02
N TYR A 79 13.69 -21.42 4.68
CA TYR A 79 12.53 -21.92 3.95
C TYR A 79 12.49 -23.46 3.86
N ALA A 80 13.58 -24.15 4.16
CA ALA A 80 13.60 -25.61 4.26
C ALA A 80 12.86 -26.15 5.49
N LEU A 81 12.55 -25.32 6.49
CA LEU A 81 11.78 -25.73 7.66
C LEU A 81 10.34 -26.09 7.25
N LYS A 82 9.84 -27.26 7.70
CA LYS A 82 8.48 -27.74 7.38
C LYS A 82 7.39 -26.71 7.63
N LYS A 83 7.50 -25.93 8.72
CA LYS A 83 6.55 -24.87 9.06
C LYS A 83 6.53 -23.77 8.00
N ASN A 84 7.68 -23.34 7.51
CA ASN A 84 7.79 -22.32 6.50
C ASN A 84 7.33 -22.82 5.12
N GLN A 85 7.53 -24.09 4.80
CA GLN A 85 6.98 -24.72 3.60
C GLN A 85 5.44 -24.72 3.58
N PHE A 86 4.81 -24.93 4.74
CA PHE A 86 3.37 -24.82 4.85
C PHE A 86 2.89 -23.39 4.56
N PHE A 87 3.57 -22.37 5.11
CA PHE A 87 3.24 -20.98 4.81
C PHE A 87 3.44 -20.62 3.33
N LEU A 88 4.48 -21.16 2.69
CA LEU A 88 4.69 -20.93 1.25
C LEU A 88 3.53 -21.47 0.39
N ARG A 89 2.96 -22.64 0.74
CA ARG A 89 1.78 -23.17 0.03
C ARG A 89 0.55 -22.26 0.19
N LEU A 90 0.32 -21.72 1.39
CA LEU A 90 -0.76 -20.77 1.61
C LEU A 90 -0.56 -19.50 0.79
N ILE A 91 0.67 -19.00 0.70
CA ILE A 91 1.01 -17.83 -0.13
C ILE A 91 0.81 -18.14 -1.62
N GLU A 92 1.13 -19.33 -2.07
CA GLU A 92 0.93 -19.79 -3.45
C GLU A 92 -0.56 -19.79 -3.83
N ASP A 93 -1.43 -20.32 -2.96
CA ASP A 93 -2.88 -20.30 -3.14
C ASP A 93 -3.44 -18.86 -3.11
N ASP A 94 -2.98 -18.01 -2.17
CA ASP A 94 -3.37 -16.60 -2.09
C ASP A 94 -2.96 -15.84 -3.37
N LEU A 95 -1.77 -16.08 -3.91
CA LEU A 95 -1.26 -15.47 -5.13
C LEU A 95 -2.04 -15.91 -6.37
N TYR A 96 -2.40 -17.19 -6.45
CA TYR A 96 -3.24 -17.71 -7.53
C TYR A 96 -4.58 -16.94 -7.59
N ASN A 97 -5.25 -16.83 -6.46
CA ASN A 97 -6.51 -16.10 -6.36
C ASN A 97 -6.32 -14.60 -6.66
N THR A 98 -5.25 -14.00 -6.15
CA THR A 98 -4.90 -12.59 -6.38
C THR A 98 -4.74 -12.28 -7.87
N ILE A 99 -4.01 -13.10 -8.61
CA ILE A 99 -3.76 -12.88 -10.05
C ILE A 99 -5.05 -13.01 -10.85
N ILE A 100 -5.89 -14.00 -10.54
CA ILE A 100 -7.21 -14.15 -11.20
C ILE A 100 -8.09 -12.93 -10.93
N VAL A 101 -8.14 -12.45 -9.68
CA VAL A 101 -8.92 -11.26 -9.34
C VAL A 101 -8.40 -10.03 -10.07
N LEU A 102 -7.08 -9.81 -10.09
CA LEU A 102 -6.48 -8.67 -10.78
C LEU A 102 -6.77 -8.71 -12.30
N ALA A 103 -6.67 -9.89 -12.91
CA ALA A 103 -6.99 -10.06 -14.32
C ALA A 103 -8.48 -9.77 -14.61
N LYS A 104 -9.38 -10.20 -13.73
CA LYS A 104 -10.81 -9.91 -13.85
C LYS A 104 -11.09 -8.41 -13.67
N GLN A 105 -10.45 -7.75 -12.70
CA GLN A 105 -10.58 -6.30 -12.50
C GLN A 105 -10.10 -5.49 -13.71
N MET A 106 -9.04 -5.94 -14.37
CA MET A 106 -8.56 -5.30 -15.61
C MET A 106 -9.57 -5.41 -16.75
N GLN A 107 -10.38 -6.44 -16.79
CA GLN A 107 -11.41 -6.62 -17.81
C GLN A 107 -12.60 -5.67 -17.64
N HIS A 108 -12.94 -5.32 -16.38
CA HIS A 108 -14.09 -4.45 -16.06
C HIS A 108 -13.77 -2.96 -16.19
N GLY A 109 -12.48 -2.58 -16.18
CA GLY A 109 -12.02 -1.19 -16.29
C GLY A 109 -11.45 -0.85 -17.65
N LEU A 110 -11.24 0.45 -17.88
CA LEU A 110 -10.62 0.99 -19.11
C LEU A 110 -9.11 1.23 -18.94
N PHE A 111 -8.61 1.17 -17.72
CA PHE A 111 -7.18 1.32 -17.44
C PHE A 111 -6.40 0.08 -17.87
N GLU A 112 -5.33 0.28 -18.62
CA GLU A 112 -4.42 -0.77 -19.07
C GLU A 112 -3.12 -0.78 -18.27
N LEU A 113 -2.56 -1.97 -18.02
CA LEU A 113 -1.27 -2.13 -17.37
C LEU A 113 -0.17 -1.51 -18.23
N SER A 114 0.53 -0.51 -17.67
CA SER A 114 1.66 0.16 -18.31
C SER A 114 3.01 -0.35 -17.82
N ALA A 115 3.17 -0.50 -16.52
CA ALA A 115 4.42 -0.97 -15.91
C ALA A 115 4.22 -1.65 -14.57
N CYS A 116 5.16 -2.55 -14.20
CA CYS A 116 5.31 -3.14 -12.88
C CYS A 116 6.71 -2.89 -12.34
N GLU A 117 6.85 -2.71 -11.02
CA GLU A 117 8.13 -2.48 -10.31
C GLU A 117 8.95 -1.34 -10.94
N GLU A 118 8.25 -0.27 -11.36
CA GLU A 118 8.88 0.89 -12.01
C GLU A 118 9.67 1.72 -11.01
N ARG A 119 10.92 2.01 -11.35
CA ARG A 119 11.74 2.93 -10.56
C ARG A 119 11.34 4.36 -10.84
N VAL A 120 11.06 5.10 -9.77
CA VAL A 120 10.81 6.53 -9.85
C VAL A 120 11.92 7.30 -9.15
N TYR A 121 12.27 8.41 -9.77
CA TYR A 121 13.28 9.32 -9.27
C TYR A 121 12.81 10.75 -9.49
N ASP A 122 12.92 11.56 -8.46
CA ASP A 122 12.64 13.00 -8.54
C ASP A 122 13.53 13.76 -7.55
N LYS A 123 13.56 15.07 -7.69
CA LYS A 123 14.31 15.97 -6.83
C LYS A 123 13.42 17.12 -6.37
N ILE A 124 13.19 17.19 -5.07
CA ILE A 124 12.51 18.32 -4.43
C ILE A 124 13.60 19.22 -3.83
N GLN A 125 13.93 20.32 -4.48
CA GLN A 125 15.11 21.15 -4.15
C GLN A 125 16.39 20.29 -4.09
N ASP A 126 17.00 20.16 -2.90
CA ASP A 126 18.20 19.35 -2.67
C ASP A 126 17.91 17.92 -2.21
N ILE A 127 16.62 17.54 -2.08
CA ILE A 127 16.19 16.25 -1.60
C ILE A 127 15.99 15.29 -2.76
N GLU A 128 16.83 14.28 -2.88
CA GLU A 128 16.65 13.19 -3.84
C GLU A 128 15.63 12.18 -3.31
N LEU A 129 14.53 12.04 -4.02
CA LEU A 129 13.51 11.04 -3.78
C LEU A 129 13.67 9.88 -4.75
N LYS A 130 13.66 8.66 -4.22
CA LYS A 130 13.76 7.41 -4.99
C LYS A 130 12.75 6.42 -4.46
N GLY A 131 12.11 5.70 -5.37
CA GLY A 131 11.16 4.66 -4.98
C GLY A 131 10.94 3.65 -6.08
N PHE A 132 10.09 2.69 -5.74
CA PHE A 132 9.57 1.70 -6.65
C PHE A 132 8.06 1.72 -6.56
N ILE A 133 7.41 1.65 -7.71
CA ILE A 133 5.97 1.57 -7.81
C ILE A 133 5.61 0.17 -8.27
N ASP A 134 4.82 -0.53 -7.49
CA ASP A 134 4.50 -1.93 -7.75
C ASP A 134 3.77 -2.10 -9.08
N ARG A 135 2.81 -1.19 -9.36
CA ARG A 135 2.04 -1.23 -10.60
C ARG A 135 1.54 0.15 -11.02
N ILE A 136 1.65 0.40 -12.31
CA ILE A 136 1.18 1.60 -13.00
C ILE A 136 0.22 1.19 -14.10
N ASP A 137 -0.99 1.72 -14.07
CA ASP A 137 -1.95 1.58 -15.14
C ASP A 137 -2.26 2.95 -15.77
N LEU A 138 -2.56 2.97 -17.04
CA LEU A 138 -2.88 4.17 -17.81
C LEU A 138 -4.21 4.02 -18.53
N TYR A 139 -4.98 5.09 -18.56
CA TYR A 139 -6.12 5.27 -19.43
C TYR A 139 -6.07 6.67 -20.05
N GLN A 140 -5.96 6.73 -21.38
CA GLN A 140 -5.68 8.00 -22.09
C GLN A 140 -4.45 8.70 -21.47
N ASN A 141 -4.65 9.84 -20.79
CA ASN A 141 -3.59 10.55 -20.09
C ASN A 141 -3.66 10.37 -18.56
N TYR A 142 -4.65 9.64 -18.03
CA TYR A 142 -4.80 9.43 -16.59
C TYR A 142 -3.93 8.31 -16.07
N LEU A 143 -3.27 8.60 -14.96
CA LEU A 143 -2.35 7.72 -14.26
C LEU A 143 -3.02 7.09 -13.04
N LYS A 144 -3.04 5.76 -12.95
CA LYS A 144 -3.45 5.02 -11.77
C LYS A 144 -2.27 4.27 -11.18
N VAL A 145 -1.96 4.55 -9.91
CA VAL A 145 -0.87 3.90 -9.16
C VAL A 145 -1.45 2.92 -8.16
N ILE A 146 -0.94 1.69 -8.17
CA ILE A 146 -1.38 0.62 -7.28
C ILE A 146 -0.18 0.07 -6.52
N ASP A 147 -0.35 -0.13 -5.22
CA ASP A 147 0.63 -0.73 -4.33
C ASP A 147 0.03 -1.97 -3.66
N TYR A 148 0.76 -3.09 -3.70
CA TYR A 148 0.33 -4.36 -3.14
C TYR A 148 0.65 -4.45 -1.65
N LYS A 149 -0.36 -4.73 -0.82
CA LYS A 149 -0.18 -4.86 0.63
C LYS A 149 -0.54 -6.25 1.11
N SER A 150 0.35 -6.87 1.87
CA SER A 150 0.11 -8.16 2.54
C SER A 150 -0.71 -8.04 3.83
N SER A 151 -1.17 -6.85 4.17
CA SER A 151 -2.03 -6.56 5.33
C SER A 151 -3.16 -5.63 4.90
N ASN A 152 -4.24 -5.61 5.67
CA ASN A 152 -5.33 -4.66 5.41
C ASN A 152 -4.83 -3.24 5.71
N LYS A 153 -4.52 -2.48 4.66
CA LYS A 153 -4.05 -1.10 4.73
C LYS A 153 -5.06 -0.20 4.02
N GLU A 154 -5.35 0.92 4.64
CA GLU A 154 -6.22 1.95 4.09
C GLU A 154 -5.44 3.24 3.88
N LEU A 155 -5.75 3.95 2.80
CA LEU A 155 -5.20 5.27 2.55
C LEU A 155 -6.04 6.31 3.30
N ASN A 156 -5.35 7.12 4.09
CA ASN A 156 -5.94 8.22 4.86
C ASN A 156 -5.17 9.51 4.56
N LEU A 157 -5.87 10.51 3.99
CA LEU A 157 -5.26 11.77 3.55
C LEU A 157 -4.86 12.66 4.73
N GLU A 158 -5.61 12.62 5.85
CA GLU A 158 -5.23 13.36 7.06
C GLU A 158 -3.90 12.85 7.63
N LEU A 159 -3.71 11.53 7.61
CA LEU A 159 -2.42 10.95 7.98
C LEU A 159 -1.31 11.33 7.00
N ALA A 160 -1.63 11.48 5.72
CA ALA A 160 -0.67 11.89 4.72
C ALA A 160 -0.18 13.33 4.96
N ARG A 161 -1.06 14.24 5.38
CA ARG A 161 -0.70 15.62 5.80
C ARG A 161 0.28 15.62 6.98
N LEU A 162 0.14 14.66 7.89
CA LEU A 162 0.99 14.49 9.06
C LEU A 162 2.27 13.67 8.80
N GLY A 163 2.57 13.37 7.54
CA GLY A 163 3.79 12.67 7.15
C GLY A 163 3.72 11.14 7.24
N PHE A 164 2.51 10.56 7.30
CA PHE A 164 2.27 9.12 7.25
C PHE A 164 1.51 8.76 5.96
N ASN A 165 1.70 7.52 5.45
CA ASN A 165 1.02 7.09 4.21
C ASN A 165 1.29 7.99 2.98
N MET A 166 2.37 8.79 2.99
CA MET A 166 2.72 9.72 1.92
C MET A 166 3.20 9.04 0.64
N GLN A 167 3.75 7.84 0.77
CA GLN A 167 4.54 7.18 -0.28
C GLN A 167 3.84 7.16 -1.63
N MET A 168 2.60 6.71 -1.67
CA MET A 168 1.84 6.57 -2.91
C MET A 168 1.48 7.91 -3.56
N LEU A 169 1.14 8.90 -2.74
CA LEU A 169 0.83 10.26 -3.20
C LEU A 169 2.07 10.92 -3.81
N ILE A 170 3.24 10.75 -3.18
CA ILE A 170 4.52 11.20 -3.70
C ILE A 170 4.83 10.54 -5.05
N TYR A 171 4.60 9.23 -5.17
CA TYR A 171 4.86 8.50 -6.40
C TYR A 171 3.93 8.92 -7.54
N LEU A 172 2.64 9.15 -7.25
CA LEU A 172 1.69 9.71 -8.20
C LEU A 172 2.18 11.06 -8.73
N GLU A 173 2.60 11.96 -7.83
CA GLU A 173 3.11 13.29 -8.19
C GLU A 173 4.39 13.21 -9.03
N MET A 174 5.34 12.37 -8.63
CA MET A 174 6.61 12.18 -9.37
C MET A 174 6.36 11.69 -10.79
N LEU A 175 5.50 10.70 -10.97
CA LEU A 175 5.17 10.17 -12.30
C LEU A 175 4.40 11.17 -13.14
N SER A 176 3.39 11.83 -12.56
CA SER A 176 2.60 12.85 -13.24
C SER A 176 3.50 13.94 -13.81
N LYS A 177 4.44 14.47 -13.01
CA LYS A 177 5.41 15.48 -13.46
C LYS A 177 6.40 14.95 -14.50
N ASN A 178 7.00 13.79 -14.26
CA ASN A 178 8.07 13.27 -15.10
C ASN A 178 7.59 12.83 -16.49
N LYS A 179 6.36 12.34 -16.57
CA LYS A 179 5.79 11.78 -17.82
C LYS A 179 4.66 12.64 -18.40
N ASN A 180 4.33 13.75 -17.74
CA ASN A 180 3.23 14.67 -18.09
C ASN A 180 1.87 13.96 -18.19
N TYR A 181 1.56 13.12 -17.20
CA TYR A 181 0.28 12.45 -17.05
C TYR A 181 -0.62 13.18 -16.06
N ASP A 182 -1.92 13.09 -16.27
CA ASP A 182 -2.93 13.55 -15.32
C ASP A 182 -3.08 12.54 -14.18
N LYS A 183 -3.29 13.02 -12.96
CA LYS A 183 -3.48 12.19 -11.78
C LYS A 183 -4.87 11.57 -11.81
N GLY A 184 -4.97 10.25 -11.85
CA GLY A 184 -6.24 9.53 -11.90
C GLY A 184 -6.60 8.85 -10.58
N ALA A 185 -5.74 8.00 -10.05
CA ALA A 185 -6.03 7.30 -8.79
C ALA A 185 -4.78 6.80 -8.06
N VAL A 186 -4.92 6.64 -6.74
CA VAL A 186 -3.94 6.01 -5.84
C VAL A 186 -4.64 4.93 -5.03
N LEU A 187 -4.28 3.67 -5.26
CA LEU A 187 -5.00 2.53 -4.71
C LEU A 187 -4.07 1.53 -4.00
N TYR A 188 -4.53 0.99 -2.89
CA TYR A 188 -3.96 -0.20 -2.26
C TYR A 188 -4.73 -1.44 -2.65
N PHE A 189 -4.03 -2.45 -3.12
CA PHE A 189 -4.58 -3.78 -3.30
C PHE A 189 -4.08 -4.69 -2.17
N ASN A 190 -5.01 -5.15 -1.32
CA ASN A 190 -4.68 -6.03 -0.21
C ASN A 190 -4.67 -7.49 -0.68
N THR A 191 -3.48 -8.09 -0.82
CA THR A 191 -3.30 -9.46 -1.32
C THR A 191 -3.72 -10.53 -0.32
N LYS A 192 -3.79 -10.17 0.97
CA LYS A 192 -4.20 -11.07 2.05
C LYS A 192 -5.46 -10.54 2.72
N LYS A 193 -6.57 -11.21 2.52
CA LYS A 193 -7.80 -10.89 3.25
C LYS A 193 -7.94 -11.71 4.53
N ARG A 194 -8.29 -11.03 5.62
CA ARG A 194 -8.86 -11.70 6.79
C ARG A 194 -10.31 -12.04 6.44
N MET A 195 -10.55 -13.33 6.20
CA MET A 195 -11.91 -13.80 5.99
C MET A 195 -12.70 -13.71 7.29
N LEU A 196 -13.81 -13.01 7.25
CA LEU A 196 -14.84 -13.11 8.27
C LEU A 196 -15.54 -14.47 8.10
N LYS A 197 -16.10 -15.04 9.18
CA LYS A 197 -16.82 -16.33 9.14
C LYS A 197 -17.94 -16.36 8.08
N SER A 198 -18.57 -15.21 7.80
CA SER A 198 -19.56 -15.05 6.73
C SER A 198 -18.97 -15.15 5.32
N GLU A 199 -17.71 -14.82 5.14
CA GLU A 199 -17.01 -14.85 3.85
C GLU A 199 -16.50 -16.26 3.52
N ILE A 200 -16.18 -17.08 4.54
CA ILE A 200 -15.83 -18.50 4.38
C ILE A 200 -16.98 -19.27 3.69
N SER A 201 -18.23 -18.94 4.04
CA SER A 201 -19.40 -19.56 3.39
C SER A 201 -19.54 -19.21 1.91
N ILE A 202 -18.99 -18.09 1.47
CA ILE A 202 -18.96 -17.64 0.06
C ILE A 202 -17.92 -18.45 -0.72
N LEU A 203 -16.75 -18.69 -0.12
CA LEU A 203 -15.73 -19.54 -0.71
C LEU A 203 -16.16 -21.01 -0.80
N GLU A 204 -16.82 -21.51 0.23
CA GLU A 204 -17.37 -22.87 0.25
C GLU A 204 -18.41 -23.09 -0.85
N LYS A 205 -19.15 -22.03 -1.23
CA LYS A 205 -20.12 -22.08 -2.34
C LYS A 205 -19.47 -21.96 -3.72
N GLN A 206 -18.14 -21.70 -3.79
CA GLN A 206 -17.39 -21.55 -5.05
C GLN A 206 -18.04 -20.56 -6.03
N ASP A 207 -18.68 -19.49 -5.52
CA ASP A 207 -19.23 -18.45 -6.35
C ASP A 207 -18.11 -17.44 -6.74
N PRO A 208 -17.62 -17.47 -8.00
CA PRO A 208 -16.50 -16.62 -8.43
C PRO A 208 -16.81 -15.13 -8.35
N GLU A 209 -18.09 -14.75 -8.48
CA GLU A 209 -18.51 -13.35 -8.46
C GLU A 209 -18.47 -12.77 -7.05
N SER A 210 -18.99 -13.52 -6.07
CA SER A 210 -18.91 -13.09 -4.68
C SER A 210 -17.48 -13.04 -4.18
N PHE A 211 -16.60 -13.96 -4.64
CA PHE A 211 -15.19 -13.96 -4.32
C PHE A 211 -14.48 -12.71 -4.87
N PHE A 212 -14.76 -12.34 -6.10
CA PHE A 212 -14.20 -11.14 -6.74
C PHE A 212 -14.48 -9.85 -5.93
N LYS A 213 -15.71 -9.70 -5.44
CA LYS A 213 -16.15 -8.54 -4.64
C LYS A 213 -15.43 -8.40 -3.29
N LEU A 214 -14.78 -9.45 -2.80
CA LEU A 214 -13.99 -9.41 -1.58
C LEU A 214 -12.68 -8.63 -1.74
N TYR A 215 -12.16 -8.49 -2.96
CA TYR A 215 -10.86 -7.88 -3.24
C TYR A 215 -10.93 -6.44 -3.77
N LYS A 216 -11.92 -5.65 -3.29
CA LYS A 216 -11.99 -4.24 -3.65
C LYS A 216 -10.77 -3.49 -3.17
N MET A 217 -10.20 -2.67 -4.05
CA MET A 217 -9.08 -1.79 -3.72
C MET A 217 -9.53 -0.67 -2.80
N ASP A 218 -8.61 -0.20 -1.96
CA ASP A 218 -8.81 0.95 -1.07
C ASP A 218 -7.90 2.10 -1.48
N GLY A 219 -8.44 3.31 -1.59
CA GLY A 219 -7.65 4.49 -1.94
C GLY A 219 -8.52 5.58 -2.50
N TYR A 220 -7.93 6.56 -3.14
CA TYR A 220 -8.62 7.73 -3.67
C TYR A 220 -8.57 7.77 -5.19
N CYS A 221 -9.71 8.10 -5.78
CA CYS A 221 -9.85 8.45 -7.18
C CYS A 221 -9.92 9.98 -7.32
N VAL A 222 -9.35 10.51 -8.40
CA VAL A 222 -9.37 11.94 -8.69
C VAL A 222 -10.55 12.22 -9.59
N ASP A 223 -11.41 13.15 -9.16
CA ASP A 223 -12.66 13.49 -9.85
C ASP A 223 -13.45 12.23 -10.29
N ASP A 224 -13.90 12.16 -11.52
CA ASP A 224 -14.75 11.08 -12.01
C ASP A 224 -13.98 9.85 -12.54
N THR A 225 -12.66 9.75 -12.34
CA THR A 225 -11.87 8.63 -12.84
C THR A 225 -12.28 7.25 -12.28
N TYR A 226 -13.09 7.22 -11.25
CA TYR A 226 -13.68 5.98 -10.73
C TYR A 226 -14.59 5.27 -11.74
N LEU A 227 -15.19 6.01 -12.69
CA LEU A 227 -16.02 5.47 -13.76
C LEU A 227 -15.19 4.71 -14.81
N GLU A 228 -13.96 5.12 -15.03
CA GLU A 228 -13.03 4.45 -15.95
C GLU A 228 -12.30 3.28 -15.25
N ILE A 229 -12.18 3.33 -13.93
CA ILE A 229 -11.60 2.22 -13.14
C ILE A 229 -12.55 1.03 -13.13
N ASP A 230 -13.85 1.28 -13.01
CA ASP A 230 -14.88 0.26 -13.09
C ASP A 230 -16.01 0.72 -14.04
N HIS A 231 -15.81 0.44 -15.32
CA HIS A 231 -16.72 0.89 -16.38
C HIS A 231 -18.07 0.15 -16.35
N GLU A 232 -18.12 -1.01 -15.71
CA GLU A 232 -19.34 -1.81 -15.56
C GLU A 232 -20.12 -1.48 -14.28
N MET A 233 -19.66 -0.48 -13.49
CA MET A 233 -20.29 -0.10 -12.23
C MET A 233 -21.68 0.51 -12.44
N GLU A 234 -22.72 -0.10 -11.83
CA GLU A 234 -24.07 0.49 -11.81
C GLU A 234 -24.29 1.38 -10.57
N GLN A 235 -24.28 0.80 -9.38
CA GLN A 235 -24.48 1.50 -8.10
C GLN A 235 -23.33 1.30 -7.11
N GLU A 236 -22.64 0.19 -7.18
CA GLU A 236 -21.50 -0.12 -6.34
C GLU A 236 -20.40 -0.75 -7.17
N SER A 237 -19.19 -0.22 -7.06
CA SER A 237 -18.05 -0.79 -7.76
C SER A 237 -17.64 -2.13 -7.17
N ASP A 238 -17.29 -3.07 -8.05
CA ASP A 238 -16.71 -4.35 -7.69
C ASP A 238 -15.17 -4.30 -7.60
N ILE A 239 -14.54 -3.21 -8.07
CA ILE A 239 -13.09 -3.01 -8.09
C ILE A 239 -12.61 -2.14 -6.93
N ILE A 240 -13.33 -1.06 -6.64
CA ILE A 240 -12.99 -0.05 -5.63
C ILE A 240 -14.11 0.12 -4.60
N LYS A 241 -13.79 0.70 -3.44
CA LYS A 241 -14.78 0.90 -2.37
C LYS A 241 -15.62 2.17 -2.60
N ILE A 242 -16.26 2.29 -3.75
CA ILE A 242 -17.13 3.42 -4.09
C ILE A 242 -18.57 2.92 -4.33
N LYS A 243 -19.53 3.69 -3.82
CA LYS A 243 -20.97 3.49 -4.03
C LYS A 243 -21.59 4.79 -4.52
N LEU A 244 -22.61 4.64 -5.40
CA LEU A 244 -23.39 5.74 -5.92
C LEU A 244 -24.80 5.75 -5.32
N LYS A 245 -25.36 6.94 -5.18
CA LYS A 245 -26.76 7.13 -4.83
C LYS A 245 -27.66 6.81 -6.05
N LYS A 246 -28.96 6.80 -5.85
CA LYS A 246 -29.94 6.54 -6.92
C LYS A 246 -29.90 7.58 -8.06
N ASP A 247 -29.40 8.77 -7.79
CA ASP A 247 -29.23 9.85 -8.75
C ASP A 247 -27.88 9.80 -9.51
N GLY A 248 -27.07 8.77 -9.27
CA GLY A 248 -25.77 8.59 -9.88
C GLY A 248 -24.63 9.35 -9.19
N SER A 249 -24.91 10.18 -8.18
CA SER A 249 -23.88 10.90 -7.44
C SER A 249 -23.20 9.99 -6.40
N PRO A 250 -21.90 10.16 -6.11
CA PRO A 250 -21.22 9.41 -5.05
C PRO A 250 -21.79 9.75 -3.67
N TYR A 251 -21.69 8.80 -2.72
CA TYR A 251 -21.94 9.11 -1.31
C TYR A 251 -20.86 10.03 -0.77
N SER A 252 -21.19 10.84 0.26
CA SER A 252 -20.27 11.82 0.86
C SER A 252 -19.00 11.22 1.48
N ASN A 253 -19.03 9.92 1.83
CA ASN A 253 -17.89 9.19 2.36
C ASN A 253 -17.11 8.42 1.27
N ALA A 254 -17.45 8.62 0.00
CA ALA A 254 -16.69 8.02 -1.08
C ALA A 254 -15.26 8.61 -1.12
N LYS A 255 -14.27 7.75 -1.31
CA LYS A 255 -12.87 8.16 -1.41
C LYS A 255 -12.59 8.77 -2.79
N ILE A 256 -13.12 9.95 -3.01
CA ILE A 256 -12.92 10.79 -4.20
C ILE A 256 -12.33 12.11 -3.74
N ILE A 257 -11.37 12.62 -4.48
CA ILE A 257 -10.71 13.89 -4.23
C ILE A 257 -10.67 14.69 -5.53
N SER A 258 -10.95 16.00 -5.48
CA SER A 258 -10.80 16.86 -6.66
C SER A 258 -9.33 17.10 -7.00
N HIS A 259 -9.05 17.46 -8.25
CA HIS A 259 -7.69 17.84 -8.68
C HIS A 259 -7.11 18.95 -7.80
N ASP A 260 -7.87 19.99 -7.52
CA ASP A 260 -7.40 21.14 -6.73
C ASP A 260 -7.06 20.74 -5.29
N GLU A 261 -7.92 19.93 -4.64
CA GLU A 261 -7.68 19.42 -3.29
C GLU A 261 -6.45 18.49 -3.23
N LEU A 262 -6.27 17.66 -4.25
CA LEU A 262 -5.10 16.80 -4.35
C LEU A 262 -3.82 17.63 -4.52
N ASP A 263 -3.82 18.66 -5.35
CA ASP A 263 -2.67 19.52 -5.56
C ASP A 263 -2.28 20.30 -4.29
N ILE A 264 -3.28 20.79 -3.53
CA ILE A 264 -3.04 21.39 -2.22
C ILE A 264 -2.41 20.39 -1.26
N LEU A 265 -2.96 19.18 -1.17
CA LEU A 265 -2.43 18.12 -0.32
C LEU A 265 -0.97 17.76 -0.69
N LEU A 266 -0.66 17.66 -1.97
CA LEU A 266 0.69 17.36 -2.45
C LEU A 266 1.70 18.49 -2.13
N GLN A 267 1.25 19.74 -2.15
CA GLN A 267 2.07 20.87 -1.71
C GLN A 267 2.35 20.79 -0.20
N GLU A 268 1.33 20.51 0.62
CA GLU A 268 1.48 20.33 2.08
C GLU A 268 2.44 19.18 2.40
N ILE A 269 2.30 18.03 1.72
CA ILE A 269 3.21 16.90 1.86
C ILE A 269 4.65 17.29 1.47
N THR A 270 4.81 18.07 0.41
CA THR A 270 6.11 18.54 -0.05
C THR A 270 6.79 19.42 1.01
N LEU A 271 6.07 20.36 1.59
CA LEU A 271 6.56 21.22 2.68
C LEU A 271 6.92 20.39 3.92
N HIS A 272 6.10 19.40 4.25
CA HIS A 272 6.39 18.50 5.37
C HIS A 272 7.68 17.68 5.14
N ILE A 273 7.88 17.16 3.93
CA ILE A 273 9.13 16.47 3.56
C ILE A 273 10.34 17.36 3.71
N GLN A 274 10.25 18.63 3.29
CA GLN A 274 11.33 19.60 3.44
C GLN A 274 11.66 19.85 4.91
N SER A 275 10.64 20.00 5.76
CA SER A 275 10.81 20.15 7.20
C SER A 275 11.50 18.95 7.84
N LEU A 276 11.03 17.72 7.53
CA LEU A 276 11.67 16.50 8.02
C LEU A 276 13.13 16.38 7.57
N TYR A 277 13.40 16.72 6.32
CA TYR A 277 14.75 16.67 5.78
C TYR A 277 15.68 17.66 6.49
N GLN A 278 15.23 18.89 6.77
CA GLN A 278 16.00 19.86 7.54
C GLN A 278 16.34 19.34 8.94
N GLN A 279 15.39 18.73 9.64
CA GLN A 279 15.64 18.08 10.93
C GLN A 279 16.67 16.95 10.82
N MET A 280 16.57 16.14 9.77
CA MET A 280 17.52 15.04 9.53
C MET A 280 18.96 15.54 9.30
N ILE A 281 19.16 16.57 8.49
CA ILE A 281 20.52 17.11 8.18
C ILE A 281 21.12 17.90 9.34
N THR A 282 20.31 18.47 10.23
CA THR A 282 20.78 19.09 11.47
C THR A 282 21.18 18.07 12.53
N GLY A 283 20.96 16.77 12.27
CA GLY A 283 21.37 15.69 13.14
C GLY A 283 20.41 15.44 14.32
N ASP A 284 19.13 15.78 14.17
CA ASP A 284 18.15 15.47 15.22
C ASP A 284 17.90 13.96 15.29
N ILE A 285 18.37 13.36 16.38
CA ILE A 285 18.25 11.92 16.68
C ILE A 285 17.59 11.69 18.04
N ARG A 286 16.81 12.65 18.52
CA ARG A 286 16.13 12.53 19.83
C ARG A 286 15.22 11.33 19.90
N ILE A 287 15.05 10.80 21.11
CA ILE A 287 13.98 9.87 21.44
C ILE A 287 12.68 10.69 21.53
N TYR A 288 12.00 10.83 20.40
CA TYR A 288 10.82 11.69 20.26
C TYR A 288 9.78 11.00 19.37
N PRO A 289 9.11 9.96 19.90
CA PRO A 289 8.14 9.19 19.12
C PRO A 289 6.87 10.01 18.85
N THR A 290 6.37 9.94 17.63
CA THR A 290 5.05 10.47 17.29
C THR A 290 3.96 9.60 17.87
N ARG A 291 2.97 10.20 18.53
CA ARG A 291 1.85 9.53 19.17
C ARG A 291 0.53 10.25 18.92
N SER A 292 -0.55 9.51 19.03
CA SER A 292 -1.89 10.06 19.10
C SER A 292 -2.68 9.36 20.19
N ASP A 293 -3.44 10.12 20.95
CA ASP A 293 -4.36 9.60 21.97
C ASP A 293 -5.76 9.35 21.38
N ASN A 294 -5.98 9.63 20.10
CA ASN A 294 -7.23 9.35 19.41
C ASN A 294 -7.36 7.84 19.14
N PRO A 295 -8.35 7.14 19.73
CA PRO A 295 -8.52 5.69 19.56
C PRO A 295 -8.92 5.28 18.14
N ASN A 296 -9.41 6.21 17.32
CA ASN A 296 -9.78 5.98 15.94
C ASN A 296 -8.60 6.10 14.95
N ILE A 297 -7.45 6.55 15.44
CA ILE A 297 -6.23 6.62 14.64
C ILE A 297 -5.55 5.26 14.63
N ASP A 298 -5.15 4.83 13.45
CA ASP A 298 -4.45 3.57 13.22
C ASP A 298 -3.27 3.41 14.20
N MET A 299 -3.17 2.24 14.81
CA MET A 299 -2.09 1.85 15.73
C MET A 299 -0.66 2.04 15.18
N HIS A 300 -0.52 2.26 13.88
CA HIS A 300 0.75 2.55 13.22
C HIS A 300 1.37 3.89 13.62
N ILE A 301 0.58 4.82 14.16
CA ILE A 301 1.05 6.13 14.62
C ILE A 301 1.71 6.04 16.01
N ASN A 302 1.51 4.95 16.74
CA ASN A 302 2.24 4.71 17.98
C ASN A 302 3.44 3.77 17.73
N PRO A 303 4.60 4.30 17.28
CA PRO A 303 5.72 3.49 16.83
C PRO A 303 6.32 2.65 17.96
N CYS A 304 6.15 3.06 19.21
CA CYS A 304 6.72 2.37 20.36
C CYS A 304 6.07 1.03 20.64
N ARG A 305 4.80 0.84 20.23
CA ARG A 305 4.06 -0.42 20.50
C ARG A 305 4.76 -1.64 19.90
N PHE A 306 5.31 -1.52 18.70
CA PHE A 306 5.97 -2.61 17.96
C PHE A 306 7.44 -2.30 17.62
N CYS A 307 8.06 -1.38 18.37
CA CYS A 307 9.45 -1.00 18.12
C CYS A 307 10.41 -2.09 18.60
N HIS A 308 11.26 -2.57 17.68
CA HIS A 308 12.28 -3.57 17.98
C HIS A 308 13.39 -3.03 18.89
N TYR A 309 13.51 -1.71 19.01
CA TYR A 309 14.58 -1.04 19.75
C TYR A 309 14.19 -0.63 21.18
N LYS A 310 13.04 -1.07 21.67
CA LYS A 310 12.57 -0.74 23.03
C LYS A 310 13.60 -0.99 24.12
N ALA A 311 14.31 -2.13 24.04
CA ALA A 311 15.31 -2.51 25.03
C ALA A 311 16.57 -1.62 25.01
N ILE A 312 16.80 -0.89 23.91
CA ILE A 312 17.95 0.01 23.75
C ILE A 312 17.55 1.43 24.11
N CYS A 313 16.35 1.85 23.70
CA CYS A 313 15.92 3.24 23.79
C CYS A 313 15.41 3.63 25.18
N ASN A 314 14.86 2.68 25.95
CA ASN A 314 14.29 2.91 27.29
C ASN A 314 13.27 4.06 27.35
N TYR A 315 12.55 4.32 26.26
CA TYR A 315 11.51 5.34 26.25
C TYR A 315 10.41 5.03 27.28
N ASP A 316 10.09 6.01 28.10
CA ASP A 316 9.01 5.96 29.05
C ASP A 316 8.10 7.19 28.88
N ILE A 317 6.81 6.96 28.69
CA ILE A 317 5.79 7.99 28.45
C ILE A 317 5.67 9.03 29.56
N PHE A 318 6.06 8.67 30.81
CA PHE A 318 5.95 9.57 31.95
C PHE A 318 7.19 10.46 32.14
N TYR A 319 8.32 10.11 31.51
CA TYR A 319 9.59 10.81 31.68
C TYR A 319 10.16 11.40 30.39
N ASN A 320 9.69 10.94 29.23
CA ASN A 320 10.21 11.41 27.96
C ASN A 320 9.15 12.24 27.21
N GLU A 321 9.62 13.23 26.45
CA GLU A 321 8.78 13.98 25.55
C GLU A 321 8.36 13.10 24.36
N ASP A 322 7.19 13.39 23.80
CA ASP A 322 6.68 12.79 22.57
C ASP A 322 6.02 13.84 21.66
N HIS A 323 5.89 13.50 20.39
CA HIS A 323 5.22 14.34 19.41
C HIS A 323 3.74 13.97 19.35
N GLN A 324 2.92 14.70 20.10
CA GLN A 324 1.48 14.55 20.04
C GLN A 324 0.92 15.11 18.75
N ILE A 325 0.15 14.30 18.04
CA ILE A 325 -0.57 14.73 16.85
C ILE A 325 -2.08 14.70 17.11
N GLU A 326 -2.73 15.81 16.76
CA GLU A 326 -4.18 15.92 16.76
C GLU A 326 -4.66 15.86 15.29
N LEU A 327 -5.56 14.94 14.99
CA LEU A 327 -6.33 15.03 13.74
C LEU A 327 -7.40 16.09 13.94
N GLY A 328 -7.51 17.00 12.98
CA GLY A 328 -8.59 17.99 12.98
C GLY A 328 -9.93 17.29 13.15
N GLY A 329 -10.63 17.61 14.22
CA GLY A 329 -11.97 17.11 14.46
C GLY A 329 -12.85 17.56 13.31
N GLN A 330 -13.53 16.63 12.65
CA GLN A 330 -14.71 16.99 11.89
C GLN A 330 -15.63 17.68 12.89
N ASN A 331 -15.85 18.99 12.72
CA ASN A 331 -16.88 19.68 13.45
C ASN A 331 -18.20 18.98 13.11
N GLU A 332 -18.67 18.16 14.02
CA GLU A 332 -20.08 17.79 14.07
C GLU A 332 -20.83 19.08 14.39
N GLU A 333 -21.18 19.85 13.38
CA GLU A 333 -22.26 20.81 13.49
C GLU A 333 -23.54 19.98 13.66
N ARG A 334 -24.10 20.12 14.86
CA ARG A 334 -25.40 19.59 15.29
C ARG A 334 -26.54 20.20 14.50
#